data_c75158af25d190e0eebe1798ffc3cf0e
#
_entry.id   c75158af25d190e0eebe1798ffc3cf0e
#
_cell.length_a   1.000
_cell.length_b   1.000
_cell.length_c   1.000
_cell.angle_alpha   90.00
_cell.angle_beta   90.00
_cell.angle_gamma   90.00
#
_symmetry.space_group_name_H-M   'P 1'
#
loop_
_entity.id
_entity.type
_entity.pdbx_description
1 polymer ?
#
loop_
_entity_poly.entity_id
_entity_poly.type
_entity_poly.pdbx_seq_one_letter_code
_entity_poly.pdbx_strand_id
1 'polypeptide(L)'
;MTQASPEAPARAPWRVPLRAAGACLAAAWLASCGGGGSNPLGNPSTINNPSGASGQRLSYAYFQKCINPIFLAALPITHNGTTTTNTCAGSGCHDTVAGTGGAFRIATGATALDVTDPANTPAVIRETDMYKNFYSAQGEVVEGSTTQSRLLAKPLLINVLHGGGQIFANDQDPNVKLIEYWITHPSPSGQDEFSTATYNMFTPADPNTGTCNTN
;
A
#
# COMPACT_ATOMS: atom_id res chain seq x y z
N MET A 1 -78.58 6.54 4.48
CA MET A 1 -77.75 7.16 5.58
C MET A 1 -76.44 7.59 4.95
N THR A 2 -76.42 8.81 4.47
CA THR A 2 -75.28 9.45 3.80
C THR A 2 -74.55 10.33 4.80
N GLN A 3 -73.30 9.97 5.09
CA GLN A 3 -72.44 10.84 5.95
C GLN A 3 -71.60 11.73 5.04
N ALA A 4 -71.79 13.05 5.24
CA ALA A 4 -71.05 14.09 4.61
C ALA A 4 -69.67 14.27 5.28
N SER A 5 -68.59 14.38 4.51
CA SER A 5 -67.28 14.78 4.95
C SER A 5 -67.21 16.29 5.18
N PRO A 6 -66.49 16.78 6.20
CA PRO A 6 -66.33 18.23 6.40
C PRO A 6 -65.18 18.76 5.53
N GLU A 7 -65.49 19.92 4.89
CA GLU A 7 -64.55 20.75 4.13
C GLU A 7 -63.43 21.35 5.04
N ALA A 8 -62.21 21.37 4.53
CA ALA A 8 -61.06 22.01 5.17
C ALA A 8 -61.02 23.53 4.85
N PRO A 9 -60.67 24.40 5.77
CA PRO A 9 -60.65 25.85 5.52
C PRO A 9 -59.44 26.28 4.69
N ALA A 10 -59.75 27.22 3.77
CA ALA A 10 -58.77 27.86 2.89
C ALA A 10 -57.69 28.65 3.66
N ARG A 11 -56.44 28.43 3.36
CA ARG A 11 -55.32 29.20 3.89
C ARG A 11 -55.10 30.46 3.08
N ALA A 12 -55.06 31.58 3.79
CA ALA A 12 -54.75 32.91 3.24
C ALA A 12 -53.29 33.01 2.74
N PRO A 13 -53.00 33.80 1.69
CA PRO A 13 -51.64 33.97 1.20
C PRO A 13 -50.84 34.89 2.15
N TRP A 14 -49.74 34.37 2.66
CA TRP A 14 -48.80 35.18 3.43
C TRP A 14 -47.99 36.05 2.45
N ARG A 15 -48.19 37.34 2.55
CA ARG A 15 -47.36 38.35 1.91
C ARG A 15 -46.03 38.47 2.68
N VAL A 16 -44.94 38.04 2.05
CA VAL A 16 -43.57 38.27 2.53
C VAL A 16 -43.14 39.68 2.09
N PRO A 17 -42.75 40.59 2.96
CA PRO A 17 -42.18 41.87 2.55
C PRO A 17 -40.78 41.67 2.02
N LEU A 18 -40.51 42.16 0.82
CA LEU A 18 -39.15 42.37 0.31
C LEU A 18 -38.42 43.32 1.26
N ARG A 19 -37.45 42.83 1.97
CA ARG A 19 -36.42 43.68 2.55
C ARG A 19 -35.13 43.47 1.76
N ALA A 20 -34.71 44.60 1.24
CA ALA A 20 -33.53 44.76 0.42
C ALA A 20 -32.22 44.47 1.18
N ALA A 21 -31.27 44.06 0.39
CA ALA A 21 -29.86 44.37 0.46
C ALA A 21 -29.08 43.93 1.70
N GLY A 22 -28.19 43.05 1.45
CA GLY A 22 -27.04 42.77 2.24
C GLY A 22 -26.14 41.84 1.43
N ALA A 23 -25.43 42.42 0.48
CA ALA A 23 -24.33 41.68 -0.21
C ALA A 23 -23.21 41.45 0.80
N CYS A 24 -23.32 40.38 1.58
CA CYS A 24 -22.17 39.81 2.29
C CYS A 24 -21.47 38.88 1.32
N LEU A 25 -20.43 39.39 0.67
CA LEU A 25 -19.35 38.62 0.11
C LEU A 25 -18.72 37.79 1.23
N ALA A 26 -19.31 36.64 1.50
CA ALA A 26 -18.62 35.60 2.22
C ALA A 26 -17.57 35.05 1.27
N ALA A 27 -16.39 35.65 1.32
CA ALA A 27 -15.17 35.02 0.81
C ALA A 27 -15.03 33.71 1.61
N ALA A 28 -15.48 32.62 1.01
CA ALA A 28 -15.17 31.27 1.45
C ALA A 28 -13.66 31.13 1.27
N TRP A 29 -12.94 31.36 2.33
CA TRP A 29 -11.59 30.85 2.49
C TRP A 29 -11.74 29.34 2.50
N LEU A 30 -11.59 28.76 1.33
CA LEU A 30 -11.16 27.37 1.20
C LEU A 30 -9.80 27.35 1.90
N ALA A 31 -9.80 27.07 3.19
CA ALA A 31 -8.63 26.59 3.86
C ALA A 31 -8.28 25.29 3.17
N SER A 32 -7.51 25.41 2.08
CA SER A 32 -6.74 24.35 1.53
C SER A 32 -6.01 23.73 2.72
N CYS A 33 -6.25 22.47 3.00
CA CYS A 33 -5.35 21.66 3.80
C CYS A 33 -4.02 21.55 3.05
N GLY A 34 -3.36 22.68 2.91
CA GLY A 34 -1.98 22.80 2.49
C GLY A 34 -1.10 22.46 3.66
N GLY A 35 -1.09 21.20 4.06
CA GLY A 35 0.08 20.65 4.73
C GLY A 35 1.24 20.87 3.76
N GLY A 36 2.20 21.71 4.15
CA GLY A 36 3.32 22.14 3.31
C GLY A 36 4.29 21.00 2.98
N GLY A 37 3.84 20.05 2.20
CA GLY A 37 4.66 19.07 1.54
C GLY A 37 4.52 19.28 0.04
N SER A 38 5.61 19.59 -0.62
CA SER A 38 5.67 19.89 -2.06
C SER A 38 5.31 18.69 -2.94
N ASN A 39 5.04 17.53 -2.36
CA ASN A 39 4.62 16.33 -3.08
C ASN A 39 3.64 15.51 -2.22
N PRO A 40 2.34 15.45 -2.56
CA PRO A 40 1.36 14.63 -1.84
C PRO A 40 1.63 13.13 -1.91
N LEU A 41 2.49 12.68 -2.81
CA LEU A 41 2.96 11.30 -2.92
C LEU A 41 4.32 11.10 -2.23
N GLY A 42 4.87 12.15 -1.63
CA GLY A 42 6.13 12.08 -0.88
C GLY A 42 5.93 11.52 0.53
N ASN A 43 7.01 11.03 1.11
CA ASN A 43 7.01 10.64 2.51
C ASN A 43 6.74 11.84 3.44
N PRO A 44 6.11 11.63 4.61
CA PRO A 44 6.03 12.64 5.65
C PRO A 44 7.41 13.24 5.97
N SER A 45 7.46 14.50 6.37
CA SER A 45 8.70 15.24 6.66
C SER A 45 9.57 14.60 7.76
N THR A 46 9.00 13.70 8.54
CA THR A 46 9.72 12.91 9.56
C THR A 46 10.44 11.69 9.00
N ILE A 47 10.24 11.37 7.73
CA ILE A 47 10.87 10.23 7.07
C ILE A 47 11.96 10.76 6.14
N ASN A 48 13.22 10.52 6.51
CA ASN A 48 14.36 10.81 5.65
C ASN A 48 14.55 9.71 4.63
N ASN A 49 14.36 10.02 3.36
CA ASN A 49 14.88 9.18 2.30
C ASN A 49 16.41 9.39 2.19
N PRO A 50 17.17 8.33 1.90
CA PRO A 50 18.58 8.49 1.54
C PRO A 50 18.73 9.51 0.41
N SER A 51 19.78 10.33 0.49
CA SER A 51 20.09 11.32 -0.56
C SER A 51 20.24 10.62 -1.91
N GLY A 52 19.49 11.05 -2.91
CA GLY A 52 19.47 10.42 -4.24
C GLY A 52 18.38 9.38 -4.46
N ALA A 53 17.56 9.07 -3.45
CA ALA A 53 16.36 8.26 -3.64
C ALA A 53 15.31 9.09 -4.40
N SER A 54 15.13 8.82 -5.66
CA SER A 54 14.08 9.41 -6.49
C SER A 54 13.35 8.30 -7.25
N GLY A 55 12.04 8.23 -7.07
CA GLY A 55 11.22 7.22 -7.73
C GLY A 55 11.33 5.82 -7.10
N GLN A 56 10.87 4.85 -7.86
CA GLN A 56 10.84 3.45 -7.42
C GLN A 56 12.14 2.76 -7.82
N ARG A 57 12.89 2.31 -6.83
CA ARG A 57 14.19 1.68 -7.04
C ARG A 57 14.33 0.32 -6.38
N LEU A 58 13.34 -0.12 -5.63
CA LEU A 58 13.33 -1.48 -5.11
C LEU A 58 13.22 -2.47 -6.28
N SER A 59 13.99 -3.55 -6.24
CA SER A 59 14.03 -4.51 -7.33
C SER A 59 12.68 -5.20 -7.54
N TYR A 60 12.09 -5.03 -8.72
CA TYR A 60 10.90 -5.77 -9.12
C TYR A 60 11.19 -7.27 -9.32
N ALA A 61 12.34 -7.61 -9.93
CA ALA A 61 12.75 -8.99 -10.13
C ALA A 61 12.88 -9.74 -8.79
N TYR A 62 13.52 -9.12 -7.80
CA TYR A 62 13.62 -9.70 -6.46
C TYR A 62 12.25 -9.81 -5.78
N PHE A 63 11.41 -8.78 -5.91
CA PHE A 63 10.07 -8.79 -5.33
C PHE A 63 9.25 -9.98 -5.80
N GLN A 64 9.12 -10.17 -7.10
CA GLN A 64 8.26 -11.24 -7.64
C GLN A 64 8.77 -12.64 -7.26
N LYS A 65 10.09 -12.81 -7.14
CA LYS A 65 10.72 -14.08 -6.82
C LYS A 65 10.73 -14.38 -5.33
N CYS A 66 11.00 -13.39 -4.49
CA CYS A 66 11.35 -13.58 -3.09
C CYS A 66 10.30 -13.01 -2.12
N ILE A 67 9.68 -11.89 -2.46
CA ILE A 67 8.80 -11.18 -1.53
C ILE A 67 7.33 -11.56 -1.73
N ASN A 68 6.82 -11.51 -2.97
CA ASN A 68 5.42 -11.83 -3.22
C ASN A 68 5.02 -13.24 -2.73
N PRO A 69 5.86 -14.29 -2.83
CA PRO A 69 5.55 -15.61 -2.26
C PRO A 69 5.29 -15.60 -0.75
N ILE A 70 5.96 -14.71 0.01
CA ILE A 70 5.75 -14.56 1.46
C ILE A 70 4.32 -14.13 1.75
N PHE A 71 3.78 -13.21 0.94
CA PHE A 71 2.42 -12.67 1.13
C PHE A 71 1.33 -13.70 0.85
N LEU A 72 1.64 -14.71 0.02
CA LEU A 72 0.73 -15.79 -0.36
C LEU A 72 0.90 -17.03 0.51
N ALA A 73 2.00 -17.13 1.26
CA ALA A 73 2.27 -18.26 2.14
C ALA A 73 1.30 -18.31 3.32
N ALA A 74 0.98 -19.53 3.73
CA ALA A 74 0.25 -19.78 4.97
C ALA A 74 1.21 -19.59 6.17
N LEU A 75 1.04 -18.49 6.88
CA LEU A 75 1.89 -18.06 7.98
C LEU A 75 1.16 -18.19 9.33
N PRO A 76 1.86 -18.51 10.42
CA PRO A 76 1.30 -18.44 11.76
C PRO A 76 1.03 -16.97 12.12
N ILE A 77 -0.15 -16.70 12.67
CA ILE A 77 -0.58 -15.38 13.10
C ILE A 77 -0.98 -15.46 14.56
N THR A 78 -0.31 -14.72 15.42
CA THR A 78 -0.63 -14.65 16.84
C THR A 78 -1.39 -13.36 17.16
N HIS A 79 -2.62 -13.50 17.63
CA HIS A 79 -3.46 -12.40 18.06
C HIS A 79 -4.08 -12.72 19.42
N ASN A 80 -3.91 -11.84 20.41
CA ASN A 80 -4.42 -12.02 21.77
C ASN A 80 -4.05 -13.39 22.39
N GLY A 81 -2.83 -13.85 22.15
CA GLY A 81 -2.33 -15.13 22.68
C GLY A 81 -2.84 -16.37 21.95
N THR A 82 -3.65 -16.23 20.92
CA THR A 82 -4.11 -17.33 20.07
C THR A 82 -3.38 -17.29 18.73
N THR A 83 -2.81 -18.44 18.33
CA THR A 83 -2.17 -18.57 17.02
C THR A 83 -3.08 -19.29 16.05
N THR A 84 -3.28 -18.70 14.89
CA THR A 84 -4.02 -19.25 13.76
C THR A 84 -3.11 -19.26 12.53
N THR A 85 -3.57 -19.81 11.41
CA THR A 85 -2.84 -19.78 10.14
C THR A 85 -3.63 -19.02 9.11
N ASN A 86 -3.00 -18.05 8.45
CA ASN A 86 -3.60 -17.30 7.35
C ASN A 86 -2.49 -16.78 6.41
N THR A 87 -2.88 -16.11 5.33
CA THR A 87 -1.96 -15.43 4.40
C THR A 87 -2.11 -13.92 4.53
N CYS A 88 -1.06 -13.17 4.20
CA CYS A 88 -1.18 -11.70 4.11
C CYS A 88 -2.27 -11.30 3.09
N ALA A 89 -2.39 -12.04 2.01
CA ALA A 89 -3.39 -11.86 0.96
C ALA A 89 -4.78 -12.43 1.30
N GLY A 90 -4.98 -12.93 2.53
CA GLY A 90 -6.25 -13.53 2.94
C GLY A 90 -7.41 -12.54 2.94
N SER A 91 -8.62 -13.09 2.76
CA SER A 91 -9.87 -12.35 2.94
C SER A 91 -9.92 -11.76 4.36
N GLY A 92 -10.26 -10.47 4.46
CA GLY A 92 -10.24 -9.74 5.73
C GLY A 92 -8.84 -9.23 6.14
N CYS A 93 -7.75 -9.62 5.44
CA CYS A 93 -6.40 -9.07 5.63
C CYS A 93 -6.08 -8.06 4.51
N HIS A 94 -5.21 -8.41 3.57
CA HIS A 94 -4.77 -7.50 2.50
C HIS A 94 -5.27 -7.91 1.10
N ASP A 95 -6.26 -8.77 1.00
CA ASP A 95 -6.92 -9.12 -0.26
C ASP A 95 -7.42 -7.87 -1.01
N THR A 96 -7.34 -7.87 -2.35
CA THR A 96 -7.77 -6.74 -3.19
C THR A 96 -9.27 -6.51 -3.20
N VAL A 97 -10.09 -7.52 -2.89
CA VAL A 97 -11.55 -7.47 -2.98
C VAL A 97 -12.18 -7.28 -1.60
N ALA A 98 -11.82 -8.13 -0.64
CA ALA A 98 -12.46 -8.20 0.67
C ALA A 98 -11.52 -7.79 1.83
N GLY A 99 -10.31 -7.34 1.53
CA GLY A 99 -9.33 -6.99 2.55
C GLY A 99 -9.70 -5.74 3.34
N THR A 100 -9.39 -5.73 4.63
CA THR A 100 -9.60 -4.59 5.54
C THR A 100 -8.29 -3.93 5.96
N GLY A 101 -7.15 -4.45 5.51
CA GLY A 101 -5.79 -4.08 5.95
C GLY A 101 -5.25 -2.74 5.43
N GLY A 102 -6.10 -1.76 5.13
CA GLY A 102 -5.65 -0.42 4.73
C GLY A 102 -5.23 -0.33 3.25
N ALA A 103 -4.24 0.50 2.94
CA ALA A 103 -3.79 0.76 1.56
C ALA A 103 -2.97 -0.40 0.96
N PHE A 104 -2.29 -1.18 1.79
CA PHE A 104 -1.58 -2.38 1.33
C PHE A 104 -2.55 -3.42 0.80
N ARG A 105 -2.43 -3.81 -0.47
CA ARG A 105 -3.34 -4.73 -1.17
C ARG A 105 -2.55 -5.74 -1.98
N ILE A 106 -3.01 -7.00 -1.95
CA ILE A 106 -2.35 -8.13 -2.61
C ILE A 106 -3.38 -8.87 -3.47
N ALA A 107 -3.13 -8.91 -4.77
CA ALA A 107 -3.85 -9.76 -5.71
C ALA A 107 -3.29 -11.19 -5.62
N THR A 108 -4.13 -12.13 -5.20
CA THR A 108 -3.74 -13.54 -4.97
C THR A 108 -3.40 -14.29 -6.26
N GLY A 109 -3.95 -13.86 -7.39
CA GLY A 109 -3.74 -14.48 -8.71
C GLY A 109 -2.52 -13.94 -9.47
N ALA A 110 -1.69 -13.08 -8.84
CA ALA A 110 -0.53 -12.50 -9.50
C ALA A 110 0.49 -13.58 -9.89
N THR A 111 0.90 -13.57 -11.17
CA THR A 111 1.89 -14.50 -11.73
C THR A 111 3.19 -13.79 -12.03
N ALA A 112 4.32 -14.44 -11.77
CA ALA A 112 5.62 -13.92 -12.12
C ALA A 112 5.80 -13.89 -13.66
N LEU A 113 6.55 -12.89 -14.14
CA LEU A 113 6.94 -12.76 -15.53
C LEU A 113 8.45 -12.91 -15.68
N ASP A 114 8.88 -13.38 -16.83
CA ASP A 114 10.29 -13.32 -17.19
C ASP A 114 10.69 -11.88 -17.53
N VAL A 115 11.41 -11.24 -16.62
CA VAL A 115 11.87 -9.85 -16.79
C VAL A 115 12.98 -9.72 -17.83
N THR A 116 13.54 -10.84 -18.34
CA THR A 116 14.56 -10.85 -19.38
C THR A 116 13.96 -11.00 -20.78
N ASP A 117 12.68 -11.38 -20.88
CA ASP A 117 11.97 -11.43 -22.15
C ASP A 117 11.73 -10.00 -22.68
N PRO A 118 12.22 -9.67 -23.88
CA PRO A 118 12.04 -8.35 -24.46
C PRO A 118 10.57 -7.98 -24.74
N ALA A 119 9.65 -8.95 -24.78
CA ALA A 119 8.22 -8.70 -24.87
C ALA A 119 7.64 -8.12 -23.57
N ASN A 120 8.26 -8.41 -22.44
CA ASN A 120 7.86 -7.92 -21.12
C ASN A 120 8.50 -6.56 -20.84
N THR A 121 8.11 -5.55 -21.62
CA THR A 121 8.58 -4.18 -21.42
C THR A 121 8.09 -3.63 -20.09
N PRO A 122 8.75 -2.60 -19.51
CA PRO A 122 8.26 -1.92 -18.28
C PRO A 122 6.80 -1.50 -18.37
N ALA A 123 6.32 -1.06 -19.54
CA ALA A 123 4.93 -0.68 -19.74
C ALA A 123 3.98 -1.89 -19.60
N VAL A 124 4.34 -3.03 -20.18
CA VAL A 124 3.56 -4.29 -20.07
C VAL A 124 3.54 -4.78 -18.63
N ILE A 125 4.70 -4.80 -17.97
CA ILE A 125 4.82 -5.28 -16.58
C ILE A 125 3.95 -4.43 -15.64
N ARG A 126 3.93 -3.11 -15.80
CA ARG A 126 3.16 -2.20 -14.93
C ARG A 126 1.64 -2.40 -14.95
N GLU A 127 1.11 -3.05 -15.98
CA GLU A 127 -0.33 -3.39 -16.06
C GLU A 127 -0.69 -4.69 -15.31
N THR A 128 0.29 -5.47 -14.89
CA THR A 128 0.07 -6.79 -14.27
C THR A 128 -0.32 -6.70 -12.80
N ASP A 129 -1.00 -7.73 -12.30
CA ASP A 129 -1.31 -7.85 -10.87
C ASP A 129 -0.03 -8.04 -10.02
N MET A 130 1.00 -8.69 -10.56
CA MET A 130 2.29 -8.77 -9.88
C MET A 130 2.92 -7.40 -9.66
N TYR A 131 2.83 -6.50 -10.63
CA TYR A 131 3.31 -5.14 -10.45
C TYR A 131 2.44 -4.34 -9.48
N LYS A 132 1.13 -4.52 -9.48
CA LYS A 132 0.23 -3.91 -8.48
C LYS A 132 0.59 -4.35 -7.06
N ASN A 133 0.91 -5.64 -6.87
CA ASN A 133 1.41 -6.15 -5.59
C ASN A 133 2.74 -5.48 -5.20
N PHE A 134 3.67 -5.40 -6.14
CA PHE A 134 4.95 -4.71 -5.94
C PHE A 134 4.75 -3.25 -5.53
N TYR A 135 3.94 -2.51 -6.29
CA TYR A 135 3.65 -1.11 -6.02
C TYR A 135 3.00 -0.90 -4.65
N SER A 136 2.05 -1.76 -4.31
CA SER A 136 1.37 -1.75 -3.02
C SER A 136 2.34 -2.03 -1.85
N ALA A 137 3.20 -3.03 -1.98
CA ALA A 137 4.19 -3.37 -0.97
C ALA A 137 5.23 -2.25 -0.79
N GLN A 138 5.69 -1.67 -1.90
CA GLN A 138 6.64 -0.58 -1.87
C GLN A 138 6.08 0.68 -1.17
N GLY A 139 4.78 0.93 -1.25
CA GLY A 139 4.12 2.01 -0.51
C GLY A 139 4.21 1.89 1.01
N GLU A 140 4.56 0.72 1.53
CA GLU A 140 4.77 0.46 2.97
C GLU A 140 6.27 0.40 3.34
N VAL A 141 7.15 0.81 2.43
CA VAL A 141 8.61 0.75 2.60
C VAL A 141 9.21 2.15 2.62
N VAL A 142 10.16 2.36 3.51
CA VAL A 142 11.13 3.44 3.46
C VAL A 142 12.44 2.85 2.94
N GLU A 143 12.80 3.18 1.71
CA GLU A 143 13.98 2.65 1.03
C GLU A 143 15.26 2.83 1.88
N GLY A 144 16.01 1.76 2.03
CA GLY A 144 17.22 1.73 2.86
C GLY A 144 16.99 1.71 4.37
N SER A 145 15.73 1.74 4.84
CA SER A 145 15.41 1.76 6.27
C SER A 145 14.39 0.69 6.65
N THR A 146 14.86 -0.41 7.20
CA THR A 146 14.00 -1.52 7.66
C THR A 146 13.14 -1.11 8.86
N THR A 147 13.70 -0.35 9.78
CA THR A 147 13.03 0.08 11.03
C THR A 147 11.90 1.09 10.81
N GLN A 148 11.95 1.86 9.72
CA GLN A 148 10.90 2.80 9.36
C GLN A 148 9.88 2.20 8.38
N SER A 149 10.15 1.03 7.83
CA SER A 149 9.29 0.36 6.87
C SER A 149 8.13 -0.35 7.55
N ARG A 150 6.90 0.11 7.29
CA ARG A 150 5.68 -0.48 7.85
C ARG A 150 5.48 -1.92 7.42
N LEU A 151 6.02 -2.28 6.26
CA LEU A 151 6.01 -3.66 5.75
C LEU A 151 6.65 -4.65 6.72
N LEU A 152 7.60 -4.21 7.55
CA LEU A 152 8.23 -5.00 8.63
C LEU A 152 7.71 -4.64 10.01
N ALA A 153 7.60 -3.33 10.29
CA ALA A 153 7.23 -2.88 11.63
C ALA A 153 5.87 -3.42 12.09
N LYS A 154 4.88 -3.49 11.17
CA LYS A 154 3.53 -4.00 11.49
C LYS A 154 3.51 -5.49 11.81
N PRO A 155 3.97 -6.41 10.93
CA PRO A 155 3.92 -7.83 11.21
C PRO A 155 4.82 -8.28 12.38
N LEU A 156 5.84 -7.48 12.73
CA LEU A 156 6.69 -7.66 13.90
C LEU A 156 6.15 -6.99 15.18
N LEU A 157 5.11 -6.15 15.07
CA LEU A 157 4.57 -5.30 16.14
C LEU A 157 5.59 -4.33 16.75
N ILE A 158 6.54 -3.83 15.95
CA ILE A 158 7.55 -2.87 16.42
C ILE A 158 6.96 -1.47 16.51
N ASN A 159 6.61 -1.03 17.70
CA ASN A 159 6.06 0.30 17.99
C ASN A 159 4.81 0.69 17.17
N VAL A 160 4.11 -0.26 16.57
CA VAL A 160 2.91 -0.04 15.77
C VAL A 160 1.96 -1.22 15.89
N LEU A 161 0.66 -0.93 15.94
CA LEU A 161 -0.35 -1.98 15.94
C LEU A 161 -0.53 -2.56 14.54
N HIS A 162 -0.72 -3.88 14.50
CA HIS A 162 -1.15 -4.63 13.32
C HIS A 162 -2.47 -5.32 13.64
N GLY A 163 -3.55 -4.91 12.99
CA GLY A 163 -4.90 -5.46 13.25
C GLY A 163 -5.00 -6.97 13.05
N GLY A 164 -4.17 -7.54 12.17
CA GLY A 164 -4.04 -8.97 11.96
C GLY A 164 -3.26 -9.72 13.05
N GLY A 165 -2.59 -9.01 13.98
CA GLY A 165 -1.71 -9.61 14.99
C GLY A 165 -0.25 -9.72 14.56
N GLN A 166 0.54 -10.46 15.33
CA GLN A 166 1.95 -10.72 15.04
C GLN A 166 2.10 -11.85 14.03
N ILE A 167 2.85 -11.60 12.97
CA ILE A 167 3.12 -12.59 11.91
C ILE A 167 4.52 -13.19 12.09
N PHE A 168 5.52 -12.36 12.31
CA PHE A 168 6.91 -12.78 12.51
C PHE A 168 7.28 -12.62 13.98
N ALA A 169 7.89 -13.68 14.55
CA ALA A 169 8.24 -13.69 15.97
C ALA A 169 9.34 -12.67 16.31
N ASN A 170 10.29 -12.49 15.41
CA ASN A 170 11.41 -11.54 15.54
C ASN A 170 12.08 -11.30 14.18
N ASP A 171 13.14 -10.50 14.19
CA ASP A 171 13.94 -10.14 13.02
C ASP A 171 14.84 -11.28 12.48
N GLN A 172 14.92 -12.42 13.17
CA GLN A 172 15.66 -13.58 12.69
C GLN A 172 14.81 -14.50 11.79
N ASP A 173 13.52 -14.23 11.64
CA ASP A 173 12.66 -14.98 10.75
C ASP A 173 13.20 -14.91 9.30
N PRO A 174 13.31 -16.05 8.59
CA PRO A 174 13.82 -16.07 7.21
C PRO A 174 13.06 -15.13 6.26
N ASN A 175 11.74 -14.98 6.42
CA ASN A 175 10.95 -14.07 5.59
C ASN A 175 11.27 -12.60 5.90
N VAL A 176 11.54 -12.29 7.17
CA VAL A 176 11.99 -10.94 7.57
C VAL A 176 13.32 -10.63 6.90
N LYS A 177 14.28 -11.56 6.91
CA LYS A 177 15.58 -11.37 6.24
C LYS A 177 15.46 -11.11 4.74
N LEU A 178 14.56 -11.82 4.05
CA LEU A 178 14.29 -11.57 2.63
C LEU A 178 13.75 -10.14 2.40
N ILE A 179 12.82 -9.70 3.23
CA ILE A 179 12.23 -8.35 3.13
C ILE A 179 13.28 -7.28 3.49
N GLU A 180 14.08 -7.49 4.54
CA GLU A 180 15.17 -6.59 4.91
C GLU A 180 16.19 -6.43 3.77
N TYR A 181 16.59 -7.54 3.15
CA TYR A 181 17.50 -7.51 2.02
C TYR A 181 16.93 -6.67 0.87
N TRP A 182 15.66 -6.90 0.52
CA TRP A 182 14.98 -6.14 -0.54
C TRP A 182 14.97 -4.63 -0.25
N ILE A 183 14.65 -4.24 0.98
CA ILE A 183 14.58 -2.83 1.40
C ILE A 183 15.95 -2.14 1.34
N THR A 184 17.01 -2.87 1.71
CA THR A 184 18.36 -2.31 1.87
C THR A 184 19.21 -2.38 0.59
N HIS A 185 18.73 -3.07 -0.45
CA HIS A 185 19.44 -3.21 -1.73
C HIS A 185 18.63 -2.65 -2.90
N PRO A 186 18.36 -1.32 -2.91
CA PRO A 186 17.68 -0.69 -4.03
C PRO A 186 18.57 -0.67 -5.27
N SER A 187 17.94 -0.46 -6.43
CA SER A 187 18.67 -0.21 -7.68
C SER A 187 19.61 0.98 -7.54
N PRO A 188 20.74 0.99 -8.26
CA PRO A 188 21.67 2.12 -8.24
C PRO A 188 20.97 3.46 -8.57
N SER A 189 21.54 4.55 -8.08
CA SER A 189 21.02 5.89 -8.37
C SER A 189 20.92 6.13 -9.88
N GLY A 190 19.79 6.69 -10.31
CA GLY A 190 19.50 6.92 -11.73
C GLY A 190 18.97 5.72 -12.50
N GLN A 191 18.76 4.59 -11.82
CA GLN A 191 18.12 3.40 -12.38
C GLN A 191 16.80 3.15 -11.66
N ASP A 192 15.87 2.46 -12.33
CA ASP A 192 14.54 2.15 -11.81
C ASP A 192 14.42 0.71 -11.27
N GLU A 193 13.21 0.32 -10.92
CA GLU A 193 12.85 -0.99 -10.40
C GLU A 193 13.12 -2.17 -11.37
N PHE A 194 13.30 -1.89 -12.64
CA PHE A 194 13.58 -2.89 -13.69
C PHE A 194 15.06 -3.00 -14.03
N SER A 195 15.93 -2.35 -13.27
CA SER A 195 17.36 -2.36 -13.54
C SER A 195 17.92 -3.78 -13.53
N THR A 196 18.66 -4.13 -14.58
CA THR A 196 19.39 -5.42 -14.67
C THR A 196 20.48 -5.56 -13.61
N ALA A 197 20.97 -4.45 -13.04
CA ALA A 197 21.93 -4.49 -11.93
C ALA A 197 21.36 -5.23 -10.70
N THR A 198 20.03 -5.25 -10.53
CA THR A 198 19.38 -5.95 -9.42
C THR A 198 19.31 -7.47 -9.61
N TYR A 199 19.60 -8.00 -10.81
CA TYR A 199 19.59 -9.45 -11.06
C TYR A 199 20.68 -10.18 -10.27
N ASN A 200 21.76 -9.50 -9.92
CA ASN A 200 22.82 -10.05 -9.07
C ASN A 200 22.41 -10.23 -7.60
N MET A 201 21.22 -9.81 -7.22
CA MET A 201 20.66 -10.07 -5.88
C MET A 201 20.29 -11.54 -5.65
N PHE A 202 20.29 -12.37 -6.67
CA PHE A 202 20.01 -13.80 -6.56
C PHE A 202 21.29 -14.61 -6.38
N THR A 203 21.17 -15.74 -5.66
CA THR A 203 22.28 -16.68 -5.49
C THR A 203 21.79 -18.08 -5.87
N PRO A 204 22.23 -18.67 -6.99
CA PRO A 204 23.08 -18.05 -8.03
C PRO A 204 22.44 -16.85 -8.71
N ALA A 205 23.20 -16.07 -9.46
CA ALA A 205 22.76 -14.81 -10.09
C ALA A 205 21.81 -15.02 -11.30
N ASP A 206 20.82 -15.87 -11.15
CA ASP A 206 19.76 -16.10 -12.13
C ASP A 206 18.42 -15.68 -11.52
N PRO A 207 17.77 -14.60 -12.01
CA PRO A 207 16.52 -14.11 -11.47
C PRO A 207 15.36 -15.09 -11.58
N ASN A 208 15.43 -16.08 -12.48
CA ASN A 208 14.36 -17.05 -12.69
C ASN A 208 14.51 -18.30 -11.83
N THR A 209 15.73 -18.76 -11.62
CA THR A 209 16.04 -20.01 -10.91
C THR A 209 16.88 -19.82 -9.65
N GLY A 210 17.40 -18.61 -9.43
CA GLY A 210 18.27 -18.26 -8.32
C GLY A 210 17.60 -18.40 -6.95
N THR A 211 18.44 -18.52 -5.92
CA THR A 211 18.04 -18.50 -4.51
C THR A 211 18.00 -17.05 -4.02
N CYS A 212 17.01 -16.71 -3.22
CA CYS A 212 16.89 -15.37 -2.65
C CYS A 212 18.01 -15.09 -1.64
N ASN A 213 18.58 -13.89 -1.68
CA ASN A 213 19.57 -13.44 -0.72
C ASN A 213 18.90 -13.02 0.60
N THR A 214 19.61 -13.24 1.70
CA THR A 214 19.18 -12.88 3.06
C THR A 214 20.27 -12.13 3.84
N ASN A 215 21.38 -11.82 3.21
CA ASN A 215 22.58 -11.23 3.85
C ASN A 215 22.78 -9.79 3.39
#